data_b24b80b5309020fefe22a7e00794c881
#
_entry.id   b24b80b5309020fefe22a7e00794c881
#
_cell.length_a   1.000
_cell.length_b   1.000
_cell.length_c   1.000
_cell.angle_alpha   90.00
_cell.angle_beta   90.00
_cell.angle_gamma   90.00
#
_symmetry.space_group_name_H-M   'P 1'
#
loop_
_entity.id
_entity.type
_entity.pdbx_description
1 polymer ?
#
loop_
_entity_poly.entity_id
_entity_poly.type
_entity_poly.pdbx_seq_one_letter_code
_entity_poly.pdbx_strand_id
1 'polypeptide(L)'
;EEPLEDQLTEEVVPVAECTASQIELLAQTDELRYAPGAVPQVWLTVRNTGALECELEVGTDVQELIIDSGSRDNPDLIWSSTHCQESGAPMTITLQPGAERSTTAIAWDRTRSTPETCNDTRPQMPGGGASYHLSVKLGPFE
;
A
#
# COMPACT_ATOMS: atom_id res chain seq x y z
N GLU A 1 20.48 26.08 -38.55
CA GLU A 1 19.98 25.79 -38.17
C GLU A 1 19.94 25.51 -37.07
N GLU A 2 19.60 25.82 -36.54
CA GLU A 2 19.64 25.42 -35.64
C GLU A 2 19.20 24.55 -35.43
N PRO A 3 19.72 24.07 -35.09
CA PRO A 3 19.36 22.76 -35.14
C PRO A 3 18.25 22.44 -34.27
N LEU A 4 17.31 21.96 -34.87
CA LEU A 4 16.10 21.65 -34.20
C LEU A 4 16.22 20.48 -33.30
N GLU A 5 17.07 19.54 -33.67
CA GLU A 5 17.21 18.35 -32.87
C GLU A 5 17.82 18.63 -31.51
N ASP A 6 18.60 19.65 -31.42
CA ASP A 6 19.14 20.01 -30.13
C ASP A 6 18.04 20.38 -29.18
N GLN A 7 17.05 21.05 -29.71
CA GLN A 7 15.95 21.45 -28.86
C GLN A 7 15.16 20.27 -28.43
N LEU A 8 15.03 19.28 -29.26
CA LEU A 8 14.30 18.11 -28.89
C LEU A 8 15.01 17.32 -27.82
N THR A 9 16.31 17.20 -27.92
CA THR A 9 17.05 16.39 -26.98
C THR A 9 17.21 17.07 -25.65
N GLU A 10 17.07 18.37 -25.64
CA GLU A 10 17.27 19.07 -24.39
C GLU A 10 16.00 19.29 -23.64
N GLU A 11 14.88 18.97 -24.27
CA GLU A 11 13.66 19.17 -23.59
C GLU A 11 13.38 18.02 -22.69
N VAL A 12 13.81 18.13 -21.49
CA VAL A 12 13.48 17.15 -20.47
C VAL A 12 12.18 17.60 -19.89
N VAL A 13 11.09 16.99 -20.31
CA VAL A 13 9.80 17.27 -19.75
C VAL A 13 9.69 16.51 -18.46
N PRO A 14 9.54 17.18 -17.33
CA PRO A 14 9.40 16.46 -16.05
C PRO A 14 8.18 15.55 -16.11
N VAL A 15 8.32 14.37 -15.53
CA VAL A 15 7.21 13.44 -15.41
C VAL A 15 6.23 14.02 -14.41
N ALA A 16 4.96 14.09 -14.78
CA ALA A 16 3.94 14.61 -13.89
C ALA A 16 3.64 13.63 -12.77
N GLU A 17 3.18 14.16 -11.66
CA GLU A 17 2.77 13.31 -10.55
C GLU A 17 1.49 12.56 -10.92
N CYS A 18 1.38 11.34 -10.41
CA CYS A 18 0.20 10.53 -10.64
C CYS A 18 -1.03 11.17 -10.00
N THR A 19 -2.16 11.07 -10.69
CA THR A 19 -3.44 11.56 -10.17
C THR A 19 -4.31 10.38 -9.77
N ALA A 20 -5.36 10.67 -9.01
CA ALA A 20 -6.25 9.63 -8.53
C ALA A 20 -6.88 8.84 -9.68
N SER A 21 -7.14 9.48 -10.81
CA SER A 21 -7.76 8.79 -11.94
C SER A 21 -6.79 7.86 -12.65
N GLN A 22 -5.49 7.99 -12.42
CA GLN A 22 -4.49 7.15 -13.06
C GLN A 22 -4.11 5.95 -12.21
N ILE A 23 -4.42 5.97 -10.92
CA ILE A 23 -3.87 5.01 -9.99
C ILE A 23 -4.97 4.10 -9.46
N GLU A 24 -4.71 2.81 -9.52
CA GLU A 24 -5.55 1.80 -8.88
C GLU A 24 -4.73 1.13 -7.79
N LEU A 25 -5.28 1.10 -6.58
CA LEU A 25 -4.65 0.40 -5.47
C LEU A 25 -5.37 -0.91 -5.23
N LEU A 26 -4.61 -1.96 -4.99
CA LEU A 26 -5.15 -3.28 -4.74
C LEU A 26 -4.60 -3.79 -3.41
N ALA A 27 -5.50 -4.21 -2.54
CA ALA A 27 -5.12 -4.86 -1.29
C ALA A 27 -4.91 -6.35 -1.59
N GLN A 28 -3.78 -6.89 -1.17
CA GLN A 28 -3.39 -8.24 -1.54
C GLN A 28 -3.04 -9.06 -0.31
N THR A 29 -3.43 -10.33 -0.33
CA THR A 29 -3.04 -11.30 0.69
C THR A 29 -2.54 -12.55 -0.01
N ASP A 30 -1.70 -13.34 0.70
CA ASP A 30 -1.17 -14.56 0.10
C ASP A 30 -2.22 -15.66 0.01
N GLU A 31 -3.29 -15.58 0.80
CA GLU A 31 -4.37 -16.55 0.76
C GLU A 31 -5.68 -15.82 0.94
N LEU A 32 -6.78 -16.42 0.49
CA LEU A 32 -8.11 -15.89 0.75
C LEU A 32 -8.65 -16.37 2.09
N ARG A 33 -8.21 -17.53 2.54
CA ARG A 33 -8.63 -18.13 3.80
C ARG A 33 -7.43 -18.69 4.50
N TYR A 34 -7.44 -18.62 5.81
CA TYR A 34 -6.30 -19.04 6.60
C TYR A 34 -6.74 -20.07 7.64
N ALA A 35 -5.91 -21.10 7.79
CA ALA A 35 -6.09 -22.06 8.86
C ALA A 35 -5.78 -21.40 10.19
N PRO A 36 -6.35 -21.90 11.31
CA PRO A 36 -5.99 -21.38 12.61
C PRO A 36 -4.48 -21.47 12.82
N GLY A 37 -3.89 -20.40 13.32
CA GLY A 37 -2.45 -20.34 13.54
C GLY A 37 -1.63 -19.89 12.35
N ALA A 38 -2.22 -19.76 11.17
CA ALA A 38 -1.50 -19.25 10.02
C ALA A 38 -1.19 -17.77 10.18
N VAL A 39 -0.10 -17.33 9.55
CA VAL A 39 0.33 -15.94 9.60
C VAL A 39 0.09 -15.34 8.22
N PRO A 40 -0.94 -14.47 8.08
CA PRO A 40 -1.21 -13.86 6.78
C PRO A 40 -0.09 -12.93 6.34
N GLN A 41 0.19 -12.92 5.04
CA GLN A 41 1.09 -11.97 4.42
C GLN A 41 0.23 -10.97 3.65
N VAL A 42 0.46 -9.69 3.88
CA VAL A 42 -0.36 -8.64 3.29
C VAL A 42 0.54 -7.64 2.58
N TRP A 43 0.07 -7.11 1.47
CA TRP A 43 0.81 -6.08 0.73
C TRP A 43 -0.16 -5.30 -0.11
N LEU A 44 0.33 -4.23 -0.73
CA LEU A 44 -0.47 -3.49 -1.70
C LEU A 44 0.20 -3.51 -3.05
N THR A 45 -0.61 -3.44 -4.08
CA THR A 45 -0.16 -3.33 -5.46
C THR A 45 -0.74 -2.03 -6.02
N VAL A 46 0.07 -1.29 -6.75
CA VAL A 46 -0.36 -0.08 -7.41
C VAL A 46 -0.21 -0.26 -8.90
N ARG A 47 -1.21 0.19 -9.66
CA ARG A 47 -1.23 0.05 -11.11
C ARG A 47 -1.54 1.41 -11.73
N ASN A 48 -0.83 1.74 -12.82
CA ASN A 48 -1.13 2.93 -13.60
C ASN A 48 -2.13 2.53 -14.69
N THR A 49 -3.36 2.99 -14.55
CA THR A 49 -4.41 2.69 -15.52
C THR A 49 -4.60 3.80 -16.54
N GLY A 50 -3.78 4.85 -16.46
CA GLY A 50 -3.83 5.95 -17.40
C GLY A 50 -3.04 5.68 -18.66
N ALA A 51 -2.98 6.65 -19.54
CA ALA A 51 -2.31 6.56 -20.81
C ALA A 51 -0.89 7.10 -20.77
N LEU A 52 -0.50 7.76 -19.70
CA LEU A 52 0.80 8.42 -19.57
C LEU A 52 1.53 7.91 -18.35
N GLU A 53 2.86 7.88 -18.43
CA GLU A 53 3.65 7.59 -17.24
C GLU A 53 3.46 8.69 -16.21
N CYS A 54 3.67 8.36 -14.96
CA CYS A 54 3.56 9.35 -13.88
C CYS A 54 4.48 8.97 -12.74
N GLU A 55 4.80 9.96 -11.92
CA GLU A 55 5.70 9.80 -10.79
C GLU A 55 4.89 9.57 -9.53
N LEU A 56 5.32 8.62 -8.73
CA LEU A 56 4.55 8.18 -7.57
C LEU A 56 5.47 7.89 -6.40
N GLU A 57 5.08 8.39 -5.24
CA GLU A 57 5.78 8.06 -4.01
C GLU A 57 5.21 6.76 -3.47
N VAL A 58 6.08 5.80 -3.23
CA VAL A 58 5.67 4.45 -2.82
C VAL A 58 6.41 3.96 -1.59
N GLY A 59 7.15 4.83 -0.92
CA GLY A 59 7.93 4.44 0.24
C GLY A 59 7.08 4.03 1.43
N THR A 60 7.73 3.42 2.41
CA THR A 60 7.00 2.99 3.61
C THR A 60 6.46 4.17 4.41
N ASP A 61 6.98 5.37 4.17
CA ASP A 61 6.48 6.56 4.83
C ASP A 61 5.07 6.96 4.35
N VAL A 62 4.63 6.46 3.19
CA VAL A 62 3.31 6.78 2.67
C VAL A 62 2.39 5.56 2.56
N GLN A 63 2.89 4.38 2.88
CA GLN A 63 2.08 3.15 2.84
C GLN A 63 1.33 2.97 4.15
N GLU A 64 0.07 2.59 4.06
CA GLU A 64 -0.66 2.12 5.24
C GLU A 64 -1.54 0.97 4.85
N LEU A 65 -1.39 -0.16 5.56
CA LEU A 65 -2.23 -1.33 5.40
C LEU A 65 -3.02 -1.49 6.69
N ILE A 66 -4.32 -1.65 6.57
CA ILE A 66 -5.24 -1.62 7.70
C ILE A 66 -6.07 -2.88 7.67
N ILE A 67 -6.14 -3.58 8.81
CA ILE A 67 -7.00 -4.74 8.97
C ILE A 67 -8.09 -4.38 9.96
N ASP A 68 -9.33 -4.59 9.56
CA ASP A 68 -10.47 -4.36 10.43
C ASP A 68 -11.43 -5.54 10.34
N SER A 69 -12.40 -5.56 11.25
CA SER A 69 -13.48 -6.52 11.22
C SER A 69 -14.78 -5.78 11.50
N GLY A 70 -15.89 -6.49 11.48
CA GLY A 70 -17.18 -5.87 11.70
C GLY A 70 -17.82 -5.47 10.40
N SER A 71 -18.86 -4.66 10.49
CA SER A 71 -19.60 -4.24 9.32
C SER A 71 -19.00 -2.97 8.74
N ARG A 72 -19.37 -2.69 7.49
CA ARG A 72 -18.93 -1.46 6.84
C ARG A 72 -19.39 -0.23 7.62
N ASP A 73 -20.57 -0.30 8.23
CA ASP A 73 -21.12 0.82 8.98
C ASP A 73 -20.53 0.93 10.39
N ASN A 74 -19.93 -0.14 10.87
CA ASN A 74 -19.36 -0.17 12.22
C ASN A 74 -18.09 -1.00 12.21
N PRO A 75 -17.03 -0.50 11.58
CA PRO A 75 -15.77 -1.26 11.50
C PRO A 75 -15.05 -1.25 12.85
N ASP A 76 -14.36 -2.36 13.13
CA ASP A 76 -13.53 -2.50 14.31
C ASP A 76 -12.09 -2.58 13.84
N LEU A 77 -11.33 -1.54 14.08
CA LEU A 77 -9.93 -1.49 13.67
C LEU A 77 -9.11 -2.48 14.49
N ILE A 78 -8.47 -3.40 13.81
CA ILE A 78 -7.68 -4.44 14.45
C ILE A 78 -6.20 -4.08 14.41
N TRP A 79 -5.70 -3.67 13.26
CA TRP A 79 -4.25 -3.52 13.07
C TRP A 79 -3.97 -2.52 11.95
N SER A 80 -2.87 -1.80 12.09
CA SER A 80 -2.36 -0.95 11.02
C SER A 80 -0.85 -1.11 10.95
N SER A 81 -0.33 -1.13 9.73
CA SER A 81 1.11 -1.23 9.51
C SER A 81 1.86 -0.04 10.09
N THR A 82 1.16 1.08 10.35
CA THR A 82 1.81 2.28 10.87
C THR A 82 1.83 2.32 12.39
N HIS A 83 1.09 1.46 13.08
CA HIS A 83 1.00 1.52 14.54
C HIS A 83 2.35 1.38 15.21
N CYS A 84 3.18 0.46 14.72
CA CYS A 84 4.47 0.17 15.34
C CYS A 84 5.63 0.43 14.40
N GLN A 85 5.40 1.20 13.34
CA GLN A 85 6.45 1.58 12.42
C GLN A 85 7.28 2.67 13.06
N GLU A 86 8.59 2.43 13.14
CA GLU A 86 9.46 3.40 13.80
C GLU A 86 9.72 4.61 12.93
N SER A 87 10.09 4.37 11.67
CA SER A 87 10.26 5.47 10.74
C SER A 87 10.09 4.91 9.34
N GLY A 88 9.42 5.69 8.50
CA GLY A 88 9.25 5.31 7.12
C GLY A 88 10.43 5.77 6.28
N ALA A 89 10.60 5.16 5.13
CA ALA A 89 11.63 5.53 4.17
C ALA A 89 10.97 5.98 2.89
N PRO A 90 11.33 7.13 2.35
CA PRO A 90 10.75 7.59 1.10
C PRO A 90 11.29 6.82 -0.09
N MET A 91 10.47 6.66 -1.10
CA MET A 91 10.87 6.07 -2.37
C MET A 91 9.94 6.61 -3.45
N THR A 92 10.51 7.06 -4.53
CA THR A 92 9.74 7.58 -5.66
C THR A 92 10.04 6.73 -6.88
N ILE A 93 9.01 6.39 -7.63
CA ILE A 93 9.15 5.61 -8.86
C ILE A 93 8.42 6.32 -9.99
N THR A 94 8.80 5.99 -11.22
CA THR A 94 8.04 6.36 -12.41
C THR A 94 7.27 5.13 -12.85
N LEU A 95 5.96 5.25 -12.96
CA LEU A 95 5.10 4.13 -13.27
C LEU A 95 4.58 4.29 -14.69
N GLN A 96 4.95 3.35 -15.56
CA GLN A 96 4.55 3.38 -16.96
C GLN A 96 3.08 3.01 -17.10
N PRO A 97 2.43 3.42 -18.20
CA PRO A 97 1.03 3.04 -18.42
C PRO A 97 0.89 1.52 -18.42
N GLY A 98 -0.09 1.02 -17.67
CA GLY A 98 -0.35 -0.41 -17.59
C GLY A 98 0.58 -1.17 -16.68
N ALA A 99 1.61 -0.52 -16.14
CA ALA A 99 2.55 -1.19 -15.27
C ALA A 99 2.00 -1.25 -13.84
N GLU A 100 2.46 -2.27 -13.09
CA GLU A 100 2.11 -2.37 -11.69
C GLU A 100 3.33 -2.73 -10.85
N ARG A 101 3.30 -2.31 -9.61
CA ARG A 101 4.36 -2.57 -8.65
C ARG A 101 3.72 -2.98 -7.33
N SER A 102 4.35 -3.94 -6.68
CA SER A 102 3.86 -4.41 -5.38
C SER A 102 4.87 -4.08 -4.30
N THR A 103 4.36 -3.76 -3.12
CA THR A 103 5.21 -3.49 -1.97
C THR A 103 5.70 -4.80 -1.37
N THR A 104 6.69 -4.69 -0.49
CA THR A 104 7.16 -5.85 0.25
C THR A 104 6.05 -6.34 1.18
N ALA A 105 5.82 -7.64 1.20
CA ALA A 105 4.78 -8.22 2.04
C ALA A 105 5.12 -8.04 3.51
N ILE A 106 4.09 -7.82 4.31
CA ILE A 106 4.19 -7.68 5.76
C ILE A 106 3.45 -8.85 6.39
N ALA A 107 4.08 -9.52 7.33
CA ALA A 107 3.43 -10.59 8.07
C ALA A 107 2.57 -9.98 9.17
N TRP A 108 1.30 -10.36 9.21
CA TRP A 108 0.43 -9.96 10.31
C TRP A 108 0.40 -11.09 11.32
N ASP A 109 0.86 -10.81 12.53
CA ASP A 109 0.95 -11.83 13.58
C ASP A 109 -0.40 -12.12 14.22
N ARG A 110 -1.49 -11.58 13.65
CA ARG A 110 -2.86 -11.78 14.08
C ARG A 110 -3.14 -11.22 15.47
N THR A 111 -2.38 -10.23 15.87
CA THR A 111 -2.66 -9.53 17.11
C THR A 111 -3.32 -8.19 16.83
N ARG A 112 -4.11 -7.72 17.80
CA ARG A 112 -4.65 -6.37 17.76
C ARG A 112 -3.54 -5.41 18.15
N SER A 113 -3.40 -4.33 17.40
CA SER A 113 -2.34 -3.36 17.68
C SER A 113 -2.90 -1.96 17.87
N THR A 114 -2.17 -1.15 18.62
CA THR A 114 -2.36 0.29 18.71
C THR A 114 -0.97 0.89 18.79
N PRO A 115 -0.85 2.21 18.57
CA PRO A 115 0.48 2.83 18.69
C PRO A 115 1.09 2.67 20.08
N GLU A 116 0.28 2.44 21.11
CA GLU A 116 0.76 2.34 22.47
C GLU A 116 1.16 0.94 22.90
N THR A 117 0.87 -0.09 22.08
CA THR A 117 1.08 -1.48 22.51
C THR A 117 2.19 -2.18 21.75
N CYS A 118 3.10 -1.44 21.13
CA CYS A 118 4.11 -2.04 20.28
C CYS A 118 5.06 -2.97 21.04
N ASN A 119 5.32 -2.67 22.30
CA ASN A 119 6.21 -3.47 23.13
C ASN A 119 5.48 -4.33 24.13
N ASP A 120 4.16 -4.42 24.02
CA ASP A 120 3.33 -5.15 24.97
C ASP A 120 2.90 -6.47 24.37
N THR A 121 2.52 -7.41 25.25
CA THR A 121 1.83 -8.61 24.79
C THR A 121 0.45 -8.20 24.31
N ARG A 122 0.16 -8.52 23.06
CA ARG A 122 -1.10 -8.10 22.43
C ARG A 122 -2.04 -9.27 22.28
N PRO A 123 -3.37 -9.02 22.40
CA PRO A 123 -4.32 -10.11 22.24
C PRO A 123 -4.28 -10.67 20.84
N GLN A 124 -4.32 -11.99 20.76
CA GLN A 124 -4.35 -12.68 19.47
C GLN A 124 -5.78 -12.70 18.96
N MET A 125 -5.96 -12.38 17.69
CA MET A 125 -7.28 -12.39 17.08
C MET A 125 -7.67 -13.82 16.71
N PRO A 126 -8.96 -14.16 16.78
CA PRO A 126 -9.39 -15.52 16.49
C PRO A 126 -9.20 -15.86 15.01
N GLY A 127 -8.90 -17.12 14.78
CA GLY A 127 -8.87 -17.68 13.44
C GLY A 127 -10.11 -18.54 13.20
N GLY A 128 -10.14 -19.23 12.07
CA GLY A 128 -11.17 -20.21 11.77
C GLY A 128 -12.57 -19.62 11.78
N GLY A 129 -13.05 -19.09 10.69
CA GLY A 129 -14.40 -18.55 10.59
C GLY A 129 -14.54 -17.08 10.88
N ALA A 130 -13.54 -16.46 11.50
CA ALA A 130 -13.57 -15.01 11.69
C ALA A 130 -13.24 -14.33 10.36
N SER A 131 -13.88 -13.19 10.13
CA SER A 131 -13.69 -12.43 8.90
C SER A 131 -12.96 -11.14 9.17
N TYR A 132 -11.96 -10.83 8.35
CA TYR A 132 -11.19 -9.60 8.44
C TYR A 132 -11.10 -8.98 7.06
N HIS A 133 -10.99 -7.66 7.03
CA HIS A 133 -10.91 -6.90 5.79
C HIS A 133 -9.59 -6.16 5.75
N LEU A 134 -8.92 -6.24 4.61
CA LEU A 134 -7.69 -5.49 4.38
C LEU A 134 -7.99 -4.31 3.48
N SER A 135 -7.63 -3.11 3.92
CA SER A 135 -7.66 -1.93 3.08
C SER A 135 -6.29 -1.30 3.07
N VAL A 136 -5.99 -0.54 2.03
CA VAL A 136 -4.66 0.00 1.82
C VAL A 136 -4.76 1.45 1.41
N LYS A 137 -3.74 2.23 1.80
CA LYS A 137 -3.59 3.61 1.42
C LYS A 137 -2.17 3.85 0.98
N LEU A 138 -1.99 4.75 0.04
CA LEU A 138 -0.67 5.15 -0.44
C LEU A 138 -0.69 6.67 -0.61
N GLY A 139 -0.20 7.40 0.42
CA GLY A 139 -0.30 8.84 0.43
C GLY A 139 -1.74 9.28 0.29
N PRO A 140 -2.08 10.08 -0.74
CA PRO A 140 -3.46 10.53 -0.94
C PRO A 140 -4.34 9.50 -1.62
N PHE A 141 -3.80 8.36 -2.05
CA PHE A 141 -4.57 7.36 -2.77
C PHE A 141 -5.12 6.31 -1.82
N GLU A 142 -6.35 5.87 -2.09
CA GLU A 142 -7.00 4.81 -1.30
C GLU A 142 -7.68 3.80 -2.19
#